data_1cc80450259299a8d8efc167f57a4ddc
#
_entry.id   1cc80450259299a8d8efc167f57a4ddc
#
_cell.length_a   1.000
_cell.length_b   1.000
_cell.length_c   1.000
_cell.angle_alpha   90.00
_cell.angle_beta   90.00
_cell.angle_gamma   90.00
#
_symmetry.space_group_name_H-M   'P 1'
#
loop_
_entity.id
_entity.type
_entity.pdbx_description
1 polymer ?
#
loop_
_entity_poly.entity_id
_entity_poly.type
_entity_poly.pdbx_seq_one_letter_code
_entity_poly.pdbx_strand_id
1 'polypeptide(L)'
;MDSEKVIKRDNEYVLHTYNRSPIVLEKGHGLYAEGPEGQKYLDFTSGIGVNSLGYCDLAWAEAVSQQAHKLQHTSNLYYTAPCGKLAKKPVSYTHLRAHET
;
A
#
# COMPACT_ATOMS: atom_id res chain seq x y z
N MET A 1 -12.44 -14.95 10.15
CA MET A 1 -11.55 -16.09 9.83
C MET A 1 -10.43 -16.08 10.84
N ASP A 2 -10.08 -17.21 11.43
CA ASP A 2 -9.02 -17.26 12.44
C ASP A 2 -7.62 -17.37 11.79
N SER A 3 -6.60 -17.06 12.58
CA SER A 3 -5.21 -17.03 12.11
C SER A 3 -4.74 -18.38 11.59
N GLU A 4 -5.09 -19.49 12.27
CA GLU A 4 -4.67 -20.83 11.87
C GLU A 4 -5.17 -21.18 10.45
N LYS A 5 -6.42 -20.86 10.16
CA LYS A 5 -7.01 -21.12 8.84
C LYS A 5 -6.34 -20.27 7.75
N VAL A 6 -6.03 -19.01 8.05
CA VAL A 6 -5.34 -18.14 7.10
C VAL A 6 -3.96 -18.69 6.77
N ILE A 7 -3.18 -19.05 7.82
CA ILE A 7 -1.81 -19.56 7.65
C ILE A 7 -1.83 -20.90 6.91
N LYS A 8 -2.75 -21.80 7.27
CA LYS A 8 -2.86 -23.10 6.61
C LYS A 8 -3.16 -22.96 5.12
N ARG A 9 -4.09 -22.10 4.76
CA ARG A 9 -4.45 -21.86 3.36
C ARG A 9 -3.29 -21.25 2.59
N ASP A 10 -2.59 -20.29 3.19
CA ASP A 10 -1.43 -19.67 2.58
C ASP A 10 -0.33 -20.71 2.32
N ASN A 11 -0.02 -21.55 3.31
CA ASN A 11 0.99 -22.59 3.16
C ASN A 11 0.65 -23.62 2.09
N GLU A 12 -0.63 -23.84 1.85
CA GLU A 12 -1.11 -24.82 0.86
C GLU A 12 -1.08 -24.27 -0.57
N TYR A 13 -1.43 -23.00 -0.75
CA TYR A 13 -1.67 -22.45 -2.09
C TYR A 13 -0.69 -21.37 -2.54
N VAL A 14 0.05 -20.74 -1.64
CA VAL A 14 1.00 -19.68 -1.99
C VAL A 14 2.40 -20.25 -2.11
N LEU A 15 3.12 -19.92 -3.18
CA LEU A 15 4.50 -20.34 -3.37
C LEU A 15 5.36 -19.76 -2.25
N HIS A 16 6.19 -20.62 -1.63
CA HIS A 16 7.02 -20.25 -0.47
C HIS A 16 8.27 -19.47 -0.88
N THR A 17 8.11 -18.27 -1.37
CA THR A 17 9.22 -17.38 -1.71
C THR A 17 9.73 -16.59 -0.51
N TYR A 18 8.92 -16.52 0.56
CA TYR A 18 9.26 -15.84 1.81
C TYR A 18 8.96 -16.72 3.00
N ASN A 19 9.78 -16.57 4.03
CA ASN A 19 9.54 -17.23 5.32
C ASN A 19 8.85 -16.21 6.24
N ARG A 20 7.53 -16.26 6.31
CA ARG A 20 6.73 -15.29 7.06
C ARG A 20 6.68 -15.61 8.56
N SER A 21 6.63 -14.57 9.38
CA SER A 21 6.32 -14.71 10.79
C SER A 21 4.89 -15.25 10.98
N PRO A 22 4.63 -16.09 12.00
CA PRO A 22 3.31 -16.70 12.17
C PRO A 22 2.29 -15.73 12.77
N ILE A 23 2.16 -14.57 12.18
CA ILE A 23 1.25 -13.50 12.60
C ILE A 23 0.36 -13.16 11.41
N VAL A 24 -0.94 -13.14 11.64
CA VAL A 24 -1.92 -12.70 10.64
C VAL A 24 -2.37 -11.29 11.00
N LEU A 25 -2.28 -10.38 10.05
CA LEU A 25 -2.78 -9.02 10.20
C LEU A 25 -3.99 -8.85 9.29
N GLU A 26 -5.07 -8.33 9.84
CA GLU A 26 -6.35 -8.23 9.13
C GLU A 26 -6.76 -6.79 8.87
N LYS A 27 -6.53 -5.89 9.83
CA LYS A 27 -6.89 -4.50 9.72
C LYS A 27 -5.90 -3.62 10.46
N GLY A 28 -5.96 -2.33 10.20
CA GLY A 28 -5.07 -1.39 10.84
C GLY A 28 -5.64 0.01 10.88
N HIS A 29 -5.14 0.80 11.81
CA HIS A 29 -5.51 2.20 11.94
C HIS A 29 -4.34 2.96 12.58
N GLY A 30 -3.86 3.98 11.91
CA GLY A 30 -2.73 4.76 12.39
C GLY A 30 -1.47 3.90 12.57
N LEU A 31 -0.97 3.81 13.78
CA LEU A 31 0.26 3.07 14.10
C LEU A 31 0.00 1.61 14.48
N TYR A 32 -1.24 1.18 14.54
CA TYR A 32 -1.60 -0.14 15.04
C TYR A 32 -2.17 -1.04 13.96
N ALA A 33 -1.71 -2.29 13.95
CA ALA A 33 -2.33 -3.36 13.18
C ALA A 33 -3.04 -4.33 14.13
N GLU A 34 -4.03 -5.03 13.62
CA GLU A 34 -4.85 -5.94 14.42
C GLU A 34 -5.04 -7.26 13.68
N GLY A 35 -4.91 -8.35 14.43
CA GLY A 35 -5.15 -9.69 13.92
C GLY A 35 -6.62 -10.11 14.00
N PRO A 36 -6.96 -11.27 13.41
CA PRO A 36 -8.35 -11.76 13.37
C PRO A 36 -8.96 -12.03 14.74
N GLU A 37 -8.14 -12.36 15.73
CA GLU A 37 -8.60 -12.62 17.09
C GLU A 37 -8.54 -11.38 17.99
N GLY A 38 -8.31 -10.21 17.41
CA GLY A 38 -8.28 -8.95 18.15
C GLY A 38 -6.93 -8.57 18.73
N GLN A 39 -5.86 -9.31 18.42
CA GLN A 39 -4.52 -8.95 18.85
C GLN A 39 -4.11 -7.63 18.22
N LYS A 40 -3.54 -6.73 19.03
CA LYS A 40 -3.06 -5.45 18.55
C LYS A 40 -1.55 -5.39 18.57
N TYR A 41 -0.99 -4.85 17.51
CA TYR A 41 0.46 -4.71 17.34
C TYR A 41 0.79 -3.27 17.01
N LEU A 42 1.77 -2.72 17.72
CA LEU A 42 2.34 -1.41 17.36
C LEU A 42 3.34 -1.64 16.23
N ASP A 43 3.12 -0.95 15.12
CA ASP A 43 3.93 -1.15 13.92
C ASP A 43 5.15 -0.23 13.91
N PHE A 44 6.34 -0.83 13.91
CA PHE A 44 7.61 -0.13 13.72
C PHE A 44 8.23 -0.37 12.34
N THR A 45 7.58 -1.16 11.48
CA THR A 45 8.15 -1.54 10.19
C THR A 45 7.59 -0.77 9.01
N SER A 46 6.38 -0.26 9.13
CA SER A 46 5.68 0.52 8.09
C SER A 46 5.61 -0.20 6.73
N GLY A 47 5.54 -1.54 6.72
CA GLY A 47 5.59 -2.30 5.48
C GLY A 47 6.89 -2.05 4.71
N ILE A 48 8.00 -1.93 5.42
CA ILE A 48 9.32 -1.56 4.91
C ILE A 48 9.27 -0.15 4.27
N GLY A 49 8.67 0.79 5.04
CA GLY A 49 8.61 2.21 4.65
C GLY A 49 7.47 2.59 3.70
N VAL A 50 6.65 1.64 3.28
CA VAL A 50 5.54 1.92 2.35
C VAL A 50 4.42 2.68 3.04
N ASN A 51 4.10 2.33 4.29
CA ASN A 51 3.01 2.93 5.04
C ASN A 51 3.46 4.17 5.83
N SER A 52 4.10 5.12 5.15
CA SER A 52 4.65 6.31 5.79
C SER A 52 3.58 7.20 6.44
N LEU A 53 2.34 7.11 5.99
CA LEU A 53 1.20 7.84 6.57
C LEU A 53 0.46 7.04 7.64
N GLY A 54 0.95 5.85 7.98
CA GLY A 54 0.25 4.91 8.85
C GLY A 54 -0.80 4.11 8.09
N TYR A 55 -1.53 3.26 8.83
CA TYR A 55 -2.59 2.45 8.25
C TYR A 55 -3.85 3.27 8.01
N CYS A 56 -4.40 3.15 6.82
CA CYS A 56 -5.74 3.65 6.49
C CYS A 56 -5.90 5.16 6.72
N ASP A 57 -4.87 5.94 6.38
CA ASP A 57 -4.97 7.40 6.41
C ASP A 57 -6.20 7.84 5.61
N LEU A 58 -7.09 8.62 6.22
CA LEU A 58 -8.38 8.93 5.65
C LEU A 58 -8.27 9.69 4.32
N ALA A 59 -7.40 10.70 4.26
CA ALA A 59 -7.23 11.49 3.04
C ALA A 59 -6.67 10.64 1.90
N TRP A 60 -5.69 9.76 2.20
CA TRP A 60 -5.13 8.83 1.23
C TRP A 60 -6.18 7.84 0.72
N ALA A 61 -6.91 7.20 1.65
CA ALA A 61 -7.93 6.21 1.29
C ALA A 61 -9.03 6.83 0.43
N GLU A 62 -9.45 8.05 0.75
CA GLU A 62 -10.46 8.76 -0.01
C GLU A 62 -9.97 9.12 -1.41
N ALA A 63 -8.74 9.59 -1.55
CA ALA A 63 -8.15 9.92 -2.85
C ALA A 63 -8.06 8.69 -3.76
N VAL A 64 -7.62 7.55 -3.21
CA VAL A 64 -7.56 6.28 -3.96
C VAL A 64 -8.96 5.84 -4.38
N SER A 65 -9.92 5.90 -3.46
CA SER A 65 -11.30 5.51 -3.74
C SER A 65 -11.91 6.35 -4.85
N GLN A 66 -11.74 7.66 -4.79
CA GLN A 66 -12.26 8.56 -5.82
C GLN A 66 -11.65 8.28 -7.18
N GLN A 67 -10.34 8.10 -7.23
CA GLN A 67 -9.66 7.83 -8.51
C GLN A 67 -10.05 6.45 -9.06
N ALA A 68 -10.22 5.45 -8.20
CA ALA A 68 -10.65 4.12 -8.62
C ALA A 68 -12.04 4.14 -9.27
N HIS A 69 -12.92 5.01 -8.79
CA HIS A 69 -14.26 5.18 -9.38
C HIS A 69 -14.27 6.05 -10.63
N LYS A 70 -13.21 6.78 -10.88
CA LYS A 70 -13.11 7.70 -12.01
C LYS A 70 -12.39 7.09 -13.21
N LEU A 71 -11.17 6.60 -13.00
CA LEU A 71 -10.35 6.00 -14.05
C LEU A 71 -9.14 5.33 -13.41
N GLN A 72 -9.01 4.02 -13.52
CA GLN A 72 -7.94 3.29 -12.86
C GLN A 72 -6.72 3.03 -13.76
N HIS A 73 -6.92 2.90 -15.08
CA HIS A 73 -5.82 2.52 -15.96
C HIS A 73 -6.14 2.83 -17.42
N THR A 74 -5.17 3.30 -18.17
CA THR A 74 -5.30 3.56 -19.62
C THR A 74 -4.08 3.11 -20.43
N SER A 75 -3.07 2.56 -19.80
CA SER A 75 -1.72 2.34 -20.35
C SER A 75 -1.04 3.64 -20.77
N ASN A 76 0.20 3.55 -21.27
CA ASN A 76 0.95 4.72 -21.72
C ASN A 76 0.61 5.16 -23.16
N LEU A 77 -0.45 4.60 -23.73
CA LEU A 77 -0.93 5.05 -25.06
C LEU A 77 -1.61 6.42 -25.01
N TYR A 78 -2.07 6.84 -23.84
CA TYR A 78 -2.84 8.07 -23.65
C TYR A 78 -2.28 8.92 -22.53
N TYR A 79 -2.58 10.21 -22.57
CA TYR A 79 -2.26 11.13 -21.50
C TYR A 79 -3.32 11.09 -20.41
N THR A 80 -2.89 11.24 -19.16
CA THR A 80 -3.78 11.42 -18.01
C THR A 80 -3.26 12.55 -17.13
N ALA A 81 -4.17 13.31 -16.51
CA ALA A 81 -3.79 14.45 -15.69
C ALA A 81 -2.96 14.08 -14.45
N PRO A 82 -3.30 13.02 -13.68
CA PRO A 82 -2.52 12.68 -12.47
C PRO A 82 -1.05 12.38 -12.75
N CYS A 83 -0.74 11.76 -13.87
CA CYS A 83 0.63 11.41 -14.24
C CYS A 83 1.53 12.65 -14.32
N GLY A 84 1.12 13.64 -15.09
CA GLY A 84 1.88 14.88 -15.25
C GLY A 84 1.96 15.70 -13.98
N LYS A 85 0.88 15.73 -13.21
CA LYS A 85 0.86 16.42 -11.91
C LYS A 85 1.87 15.82 -10.95
N LEU A 86 1.92 14.49 -10.86
CA LEU A 86 2.87 13.81 -10.01
C LEU A 86 4.31 14.05 -10.45
N ALA A 87 4.58 13.94 -11.75
CA ALA A 87 5.92 14.13 -12.30
C ALA A 87 6.45 15.55 -12.07
N LYS A 88 5.58 16.54 -12.12
CA LYS A 88 5.96 17.94 -11.90
C LYS A 88 6.52 18.20 -10.50
N LYS A 89 6.00 17.53 -9.48
CA LYS A 89 6.42 17.79 -8.10
C LYS A 89 7.91 17.50 -7.84
N PRO A 90 8.43 16.28 -8.07
CA PRO A 90 9.86 16.04 -7.83
C PRO A 90 10.76 16.91 -8.73
N VAL A 91 10.37 17.18 -9.97
CA VAL A 91 11.12 18.08 -10.85
C VAL A 91 11.22 19.47 -10.24
N SER A 92 10.13 20.00 -9.68
CA SER A 92 10.11 21.32 -9.05
C SER A 92 11.00 21.42 -7.82
N TYR A 93 11.10 20.33 -7.02
CA TYR A 93 11.88 20.31 -5.79
C TYR A 93 13.35 19.97 -6.00
N THR A 94 13.69 19.21 -7.04
CA THR A 94 15.05 18.69 -7.24
C THR A 94 15.80 19.36 -8.38
N HIS A 95 15.16 20.26 -9.11
CA HIS A 95 15.71 20.91 -10.32
C HIS A 95 16.05 19.94 -11.46
N LEU A 96 15.58 18.67 -11.36
CA LEU A 96 15.70 17.73 -12.45
C LEU A 96 14.68 18.05 -13.55
N ARG A 97 15.04 17.74 -14.79
CA ARG A 97 14.18 17.90 -15.94
C ARG A 97 13.96 16.55 -16.63
N ALA A 98 12.81 16.38 -17.27
CA ALA A 98 12.46 15.15 -17.94
C ALA A 98 13.44 14.75 -19.05
N HIS A 99 14.13 15.72 -19.64
CA HIS A 99 15.07 15.50 -20.74
C HIS A 99 16.53 15.57 -20.34
N GLU A 100 16.82 15.73 -19.06
CA GLU A 100 18.18 15.70 -18.53
C GLU A 100 18.55 14.27 -18.18
N THR A 101 19.70 13.81 -18.68
CA THR A 101 20.21 12.49 -18.42
C THR A 101 21.57 12.52 -17.75
#